data_b536dcd43370364ff3354c2861e502f4
#
_entry.id   b536dcd43370364ff3354c2861e502f4
#
_cell.length_a   1.000
_cell.length_b   1.000
_cell.length_c   1.000
_cell.angle_alpha   90.00
_cell.angle_beta   90.00
_cell.angle_gamma   90.00
#
_symmetry.space_group_name_H-M   'P 1'
#
loop_
_entity.id
_entity.type
_entity.pdbx_description
1 polymer ?
#
loop_
_entity_poly.entity_id
_entity_poly.type
_entity_poly.pdbx_seq_one_letter_code
_entity_poly.pdbx_strand_id
1 'polypeptide(L)'
;MKTKHFTLLLISILAVCGAQAAGLSGRDIMQKVRNRADGDTRYATIEMTLIQKSGHKRVRKLESWAMDIGNDTKKIMFFTYPGDVKGTGFLTWDYDNTAKTDDKWLYLPAMKKTRRISGKSSKTDYFMGSDFTYNDMSARSVDEEKHTLLREEMLDGQKCWVVESVPNDKDEIYTRRVTWVRQDCLM
;
A
#
# COMPACT_ATOMS: atom_id res chain seq x y z
N MET A 1 58.15 -61.15 13.77
CA MET A 1 57.29 -60.42 12.83
C MET A 1 56.08 -59.90 13.61
N LYS A 2 56.00 -58.61 13.85
CA LYS A 2 54.87 -57.96 14.60
C LYS A 2 54.05 -57.19 13.58
N THR A 3 52.86 -57.69 13.30
CA THR A 3 51.86 -57.03 12.48
C THR A 3 51.12 -55.96 13.29
N LYS A 4 51.27 -54.70 12.86
CA LYS A 4 50.50 -53.52 13.42
C LYS A 4 49.20 -53.41 12.70
N HIS A 5 48.08 -53.61 13.37
CA HIS A 5 46.78 -53.28 12.86
C HIS A 5 46.52 -51.76 13.03
N PHE A 6 46.34 -51.08 11.90
CA PHE A 6 46.01 -49.63 11.81
C PHE A 6 44.47 -49.52 11.67
N THR A 7 43.83 -49.22 12.79
CA THR A 7 42.35 -49.01 12.80
C THR A 7 42.05 -47.62 12.31
N LEU A 8 41.48 -47.51 11.12
CA LEU A 8 41.01 -46.23 10.54
C LEU A 8 39.66 -45.87 11.12
N LEU A 9 39.64 -44.86 11.99
CA LEU A 9 38.39 -44.29 12.56
C LEU A 9 37.76 -43.33 11.55
N LEU A 10 36.67 -43.73 10.88
CA LEU A 10 35.92 -42.90 9.96
C LEU A 10 34.94 -42.03 10.75
N ILE A 11 35.28 -40.76 10.97
CA ILE A 11 34.37 -39.77 11.57
C ILE A 11 33.46 -39.23 10.48
N SER A 12 32.21 -39.72 10.45
CA SER A 12 31.17 -39.16 9.60
C SER A 12 30.62 -37.86 10.23
N ILE A 13 31.01 -36.72 9.67
CA ILE A 13 30.44 -35.42 10.02
C ILE A 13 29.07 -35.37 9.40
N LEU A 14 28.00 -35.54 10.19
CA LEU A 14 26.63 -35.26 9.82
C LEU A 14 26.49 -33.72 9.75
N ALA A 15 26.53 -33.17 8.55
CA ALA A 15 26.13 -31.78 8.30
C ALA A 15 24.61 -31.70 8.50
N VAL A 16 24.17 -31.30 9.67
CA VAL A 16 22.77 -30.88 9.92
C VAL A 16 22.56 -29.57 9.16
N CYS A 17 22.08 -29.68 7.94
CA CYS A 17 21.57 -28.52 7.18
C CYS A 17 20.28 -28.07 7.88
N GLY A 18 20.39 -27.14 8.85
CA GLY A 18 19.26 -26.51 9.48
C GLY A 18 18.50 -25.72 8.41
N ALA A 19 17.40 -26.27 7.93
CA ALA A 19 16.41 -25.48 7.18
C ALA A 19 15.87 -24.45 8.17
N GLN A 20 16.46 -23.24 8.16
CA GLN A 20 15.83 -22.09 8.79
C GLN A 20 14.51 -21.88 8.04
N ALA A 21 13.39 -22.08 8.73
CA ALA A 21 12.11 -21.65 8.23
C ALA A 21 12.25 -20.15 7.94
N ALA A 22 12.30 -19.79 6.67
CA ALA A 22 12.38 -18.39 6.27
C ALA A 22 11.16 -17.69 6.87
N GLY A 23 11.38 -16.79 7.83
CA GLY A 23 10.33 -15.97 8.42
C GLY A 23 9.62 -15.19 7.31
N LEU A 24 8.39 -14.71 7.58
CA LEU A 24 7.63 -13.89 6.64
C LEU A 24 8.48 -12.71 6.16
N SER A 25 8.60 -12.57 4.85
CA SER A 25 9.23 -11.39 4.25
C SER A 25 8.29 -10.18 4.30
N GLY A 26 8.82 -8.98 4.17
CA GLY A 26 8.00 -7.76 4.04
C GLY A 26 7.00 -7.85 2.88
N ARG A 27 7.42 -8.45 1.73
CA ARG A 27 6.53 -8.69 0.58
C ARG A 27 5.40 -9.65 0.92
N ASP A 28 5.68 -10.75 1.63
CA ASP A 28 4.63 -11.71 2.02
C ASP A 28 3.60 -11.06 2.93
N ILE A 29 4.03 -10.19 3.85
CA ILE A 29 3.14 -9.44 4.73
C ILE A 29 2.24 -8.51 3.91
N MET A 30 2.81 -7.71 3.01
CA MET A 30 2.02 -6.80 2.16
C MET A 30 1.10 -7.56 1.20
N GLN A 31 1.50 -8.73 0.71
CA GLN A 31 0.62 -9.60 -0.08
C GLN A 31 -0.55 -10.14 0.75
N LYS A 32 -0.33 -10.49 2.02
CA LYS A 32 -1.42 -10.86 2.95
C LYS A 32 -2.38 -9.68 3.19
N VAL A 33 -1.85 -8.46 3.35
CA VAL A 33 -2.67 -7.25 3.47
C VAL A 33 -3.53 -7.04 2.22
N ARG A 34 -2.94 -7.21 1.03
CA ARG A 34 -3.65 -7.09 -0.24
C ARG A 34 -4.75 -8.14 -0.40
N ASN A 35 -4.49 -9.37 0.03
CA ASN A 35 -5.39 -10.51 -0.14
C ASN A 35 -6.32 -10.73 1.06
N ARG A 36 -6.37 -9.80 2.03
CA ARG A 36 -7.28 -9.96 3.16
C ARG A 36 -8.74 -9.98 2.69
N ALA A 37 -9.56 -10.75 3.36
CA ALA A 37 -10.99 -10.82 3.07
C ALA A 37 -11.67 -9.52 3.55
N ASP A 38 -11.92 -8.58 2.65
CA ASP A 38 -12.62 -7.31 2.92
C ASP A 38 -13.86 -7.10 2.02
N GLY A 39 -14.28 -8.16 1.32
CA GLY A 39 -15.44 -8.20 0.42
C GLY A 39 -15.13 -7.62 -0.98
N ASP A 40 -15.99 -7.98 -1.95
CA ASP A 40 -15.83 -7.57 -3.35
C ASP A 40 -16.19 -6.08 -3.56
N THR A 41 -16.95 -5.50 -2.64
CA THR A 41 -17.38 -4.10 -2.69
C THR A 41 -17.23 -3.42 -1.34
N ARG A 42 -16.84 -2.15 -1.34
CA ARG A 42 -16.62 -1.36 -0.14
C ARG A 42 -17.30 0.01 -0.26
N TYR A 43 -17.93 0.43 0.81
CA TYR A 43 -18.44 1.80 0.98
C TYR A 43 -17.79 2.44 2.19
N ALA A 44 -17.40 3.70 2.09
CA ALA A 44 -16.86 4.47 3.20
C ALA A 44 -17.29 5.93 3.15
N THR A 45 -17.51 6.52 4.31
CA THR A 45 -17.56 7.97 4.50
C THR A 45 -16.22 8.43 5.05
N ILE A 46 -15.68 9.50 4.47
CA ILE A 46 -14.35 10.01 4.80
C ILE A 46 -14.49 11.47 5.22
N GLU A 47 -13.91 11.82 6.36
CA GLU A 47 -13.71 13.20 6.74
C GLU A 47 -12.22 13.55 6.62
N MET A 48 -11.92 14.58 5.83
CA MET A 48 -10.58 15.09 5.62
C MET A 48 -10.46 16.48 6.22
N THR A 49 -9.58 16.65 7.19
CA THR A 49 -9.25 17.95 7.78
C THR A 49 -7.94 18.46 7.23
N LEU A 50 -7.99 19.54 6.46
CA LEU A 50 -6.82 20.25 5.93
C LEU A 50 -6.39 21.29 6.96
N ILE A 51 -5.17 21.17 7.48
CA ILE A 51 -4.63 22.05 8.52
C ILE A 51 -3.51 22.91 7.91
N GLN A 52 -3.72 24.22 7.85
CA GLN A 52 -2.73 25.15 7.35
C GLN A 52 -1.64 25.42 8.41
N LYS A 53 -0.49 25.92 8.00
CA LYS A 53 0.61 26.32 8.93
C LYS A 53 0.16 27.33 9.98
N SER A 54 -0.83 28.17 9.68
CA SER A 54 -1.47 29.10 10.63
C SER A 54 -2.38 28.43 11.67
N GLY A 55 -2.59 27.11 11.57
CA GLY A 55 -3.55 26.38 12.40
C GLY A 55 -5.01 26.42 11.88
N HIS A 56 -5.30 27.19 10.82
CA HIS A 56 -6.64 27.23 10.24
C HIS A 56 -6.99 25.85 9.66
N LYS A 57 -8.22 25.37 9.96
CA LYS A 57 -8.72 24.06 9.56
C LYS A 57 -9.83 24.20 8.53
N ARG A 58 -9.79 23.37 7.50
CA ARG A 58 -10.89 23.20 6.53
C ARG A 58 -11.29 21.73 6.49
N VAL A 59 -12.56 21.47 6.76
CA VAL A 59 -13.11 20.11 6.74
C VAL A 59 -13.74 19.84 5.38
N ARG A 60 -13.51 18.65 4.87
CA ARG A 60 -14.15 18.10 3.66
C ARG A 60 -14.73 16.74 3.99
N LYS A 61 -15.91 16.46 3.44
CA LYS A 61 -16.55 15.14 3.57
C LYS A 61 -16.71 14.53 2.20
N LEU A 62 -16.41 13.24 2.13
CA LEU A 62 -16.47 12.45 0.92
C LEU A 62 -17.21 11.15 1.20
N GLU A 63 -17.86 10.64 0.17
CA GLU A 63 -18.33 9.27 0.11
C GLU A 63 -17.50 8.52 -0.94
N SER A 64 -17.16 7.28 -0.65
CA SER A 64 -16.32 6.43 -1.49
C SER A 64 -16.96 5.07 -1.68
N TRP A 65 -16.99 4.63 -2.93
CA TRP A 65 -17.36 3.27 -3.32
C TRP A 65 -16.19 2.65 -4.04
N ALA A 66 -15.88 1.42 -3.72
CA ALA A 66 -14.87 0.63 -4.40
C ALA A 66 -15.42 -0.76 -4.72
N MET A 67 -14.92 -1.35 -5.80
CA MET A 67 -15.20 -2.74 -6.16
C MET A 67 -13.95 -3.38 -6.76
N ASP A 68 -13.77 -4.65 -6.48
CA ASP A 68 -12.70 -5.43 -7.06
C ASP A 68 -13.19 -6.12 -8.34
N ILE A 69 -12.34 -6.16 -9.37
CA ILE A 69 -12.57 -6.81 -10.66
C ILE A 69 -11.36 -7.70 -10.93
N GLY A 70 -11.44 -8.94 -10.45
CA GLY A 70 -10.26 -9.80 -10.38
C GLY A 70 -9.24 -9.20 -9.41
N ASN A 71 -8.02 -8.96 -9.89
CA ASN A 71 -6.95 -8.32 -9.10
C ASN A 71 -6.98 -6.79 -9.19
N ASP A 72 -7.75 -6.22 -10.11
CA ASP A 72 -7.87 -4.76 -10.28
C ASP A 72 -8.90 -4.18 -9.32
N THR A 73 -8.78 -2.89 -9.00
CA THR A 73 -9.75 -2.18 -8.16
C THR A 73 -10.31 -0.96 -8.90
N LYS A 74 -11.63 -0.82 -8.95
CA LYS A 74 -12.29 0.43 -9.32
C LYS A 74 -12.78 1.16 -8.09
N LYS A 75 -12.54 2.47 -8.02
CA LYS A 75 -13.00 3.30 -6.93
C LYS A 75 -13.52 4.63 -7.44
N ILE A 76 -14.67 5.07 -6.90
CA ILE A 76 -15.20 6.40 -7.13
C ILE A 76 -15.44 7.10 -5.80
N MET A 77 -15.07 8.38 -5.74
CA MET A 77 -15.31 9.23 -4.56
C MET A 77 -16.04 10.48 -4.99
N PHE A 78 -16.97 10.94 -4.15
CA PHE A 78 -17.64 12.23 -4.35
C PHE A 78 -17.52 13.09 -3.09
N PHE A 79 -17.15 14.35 -3.29
CA PHE A 79 -17.22 15.36 -2.24
C PHE A 79 -18.68 15.71 -1.94
N THR A 80 -19.07 15.63 -0.68
CA THR A 80 -20.42 15.98 -0.20
C THR A 80 -20.43 17.31 0.54
N TYR A 81 -19.27 17.76 1.05
CA TYR A 81 -19.08 19.00 1.79
C TYR A 81 -17.62 19.49 1.65
N PRO A 82 -17.37 20.82 1.65
CA PRO A 82 -18.32 21.94 1.62
C PRO A 82 -18.91 22.22 0.24
N GLY A 83 -19.77 23.25 0.13
CA GLY A 83 -20.50 23.56 -1.09
C GLY A 83 -19.63 23.89 -2.30
N ASP A 84 -18.46 24.47 -2.10
CA ASP A 84 -17.50 24.84 -3.17
C ASP A 84 -16.87 23.63 -3.89
N VAL A 85 -16.79 22.49 -3.21
CA VAL A 85 -16.28 21.22 -3.80
C VAL A 85 -17.35 20.16 -3.97
N LYS A 86 -18.57 20.39 -3.47
CA LYS A 86 -19.67 19.42 -3.51
C LYS A 86 -19.95 18.96 -4.94
N GLY A 87 -20.07 17.63 -5.11
CA GLY A 87 -20.30 16.99 -6.40
C GLY A 87 -19.03 16.81 -7.25
N THR A 88 -17.86 17.28 -6.78
CA THR A 88 -16.59 16.89 -7.40
C THR A 88 -16.42 15.39 -7.27
N GLY A 89 -16.16 14.70 -8.38
CA GLY A 89 -15.99 13.26 -8.45
C GLY A 89 -14.57 12.88 -8.82
N PHE A 90 -14.03 11.84 -8.20
CA PHE A 90 -12.75 11.26 -8.56
C PHE A 90 -12.90 9.77 -8.76
N LEU A 91 -12.60 9.29 -9.96
CA LEU A 91 -12.67 7.88 -10.35
C LEU A 91 -11.26 7.37 -10.58
N THR A 92 -10.95 6.19 -10.03
CA THR A 92 -9.74 5.44 -10.35
C THR A 92 -10.07 4.04 -10.86
N TRP A 93 -9.26 3.55 -11.78
CA TRP A 93 -9.15 2.16 -12.12
C TRP A 93 -7.69 1.76 -11.93
N ASP A 94 -7.45 1.12 -10.81
CA ASP A 94 -6.12 0.77 -10.34
C ASP A 94 -5.84 -0.67 -10.80
N TYR A 95 -4.80 -0.84 -11.62
CA TYR A 95 -4.43 -2.14 -12.21
C TYR A 95 -3.38 -2.83 -11.35
N ASP A 96 -3.58 -4.11 -11.05
CA ASP A 96 -2.58 -4.92 -10.36
C ASP A 96 -1.34 -5.18 -11.24
N ASN A 97 -1.52 -5.22 -12.56
CA ASN A 97 -0.43 -5.33 -13.51
C ASN A 97 0.36 -4.03 -13.61
N THR A 98 1.56 -3.99 -13.03
CA THR A 98 2.45 -2.81 -12.99
C THR A 98 2.94 -2.32 -14.36
N ALA A 99 2.81 -3.14 -15.42
CA ALA A 99 3.08 -2.70 -16.78
C ALA A 99 1.96 -1.82 -17.37
N LYS A 100 0.80 -1.76 -16.71
CA LYS A 100 -0.35 -0.98 -17.12
C LYS A 100 -0.49 0.24 -16.21
N THR A 101 -0.56 1.43 -16.82
CA THR A 101 -0.78 2.68 -16.07
C THR A 101 -2.24 2.78 -15.64
N ASP A 102 -2.46 3.11 -14.37
CA ASP A 102 -3.78 3.37 -13.82
C ASP A 102 -4.52 4.46 -14.56
N ASP A 103 -5.83 4.31 -14.63
CA ASP A 103 -6.73 5.32 -15.16
C ASP A 103 -7.35 6.13 -14.03
N LYS A 104 -7.23 7.46 -14.12
CA LYS A 104 -7.73 8.38 -13.11
C LYS A 104 -8.45 9.55 -13.76
N TRP A 105 -9.65 9.89 -13.27
CA TRP A 105 -10.46 10.99 -13.80
C TRP A 105 -11.01 11.85 -12.65
N LEU A 106 -10.90 13.15 -12.84
CA LEU A 106 -11.48 14.17 -11.95
C LEU A 106 -12.62 14.90 -12.67
N TYR A 107 -13.83 14.78 -12.14
CA TYR A 107 -14.98 15.56 -12.56
C TYR A 107 -15.14 16.82 -11.74
N LEU A 108 -15.24 17.97 -12.39
CA LEU A 108 -15.41 19.28 -11.78
C LEU A 108 -16.80 19.84 -12.13
N PRO A 109 -17.77 19.82 -11.19
CA PRO A 109 -19.15 20.19 -11.49
C PRO A 109 -19.31 21.65 -11.90
N ALA A 110 -18.54 22.58 -11.31
CA ALA A 110 -18.56 23.99 -11.67
C ALA A 110 -18.23 24.25 -13.15
N MET A 111 -17.38 23.39 -13.75
CA MET A 111 -16.98 23.49 -15.16
C MET A 111 -17.74 22.50 -16.05
N LYS A 112 -18.50 21.58 -15.45
CA LYS A 112 -19.16 20.44 -16.15
C LYS A 112 -18.17 19.64 -17.00
N LYS A 113 -16.92 19.50 -16.54
CA LYS A 113 -15.83 18.86 -17.28
C LYS A 113 -15.21 17.72 -16.49
N THR A 114 -14.83 16.68 -17.21
CA THR A 114 -13.98 15.59 -16.70
C THR A 114 -12.56 15.77 -17.24
N ARG A 115 -11.57 15.70 -16.37
CA ARG A 115 -10.15 15.74 -16.71
C ARG A 115 -9.50 14.40 -16.35
N ARG A 116 -8.74 13.83 -17.28
CA ARG A 116 -7.88 12.69 -16.98
C ARG A 116 -6.65 13.16 -16.19
N ILE A 117 -6.32 12.46 -15.13
CA ILE A 117 -5.10 12.64 -14.35
C ILE A 117 -4.19 11.45 -14.71
N SER A 118 -3.02 11.71 -15.26
CA SER A 118 -2.15 10.62 -15.74
C SER A 118 -0.66 10.94 -15.56
N GLY A 119 0.16 9.90 -15.67
CA GLY A 119 1.61 10.01 -15.66
C GLY A 119 2.14 10.69 -14.41
N LYS A 120 3.08 11.59 -14.60
CA LYS A 120 3.76 12.32 -13.53
C LYS A 120 2.78 13.13 -12.65
N SER A 121 1.76 13.78 -13.26
CA SER A 121 0.75 14.55 -12.50
C SER A 121 0.01 13.71 -11.45
N SER A 122 -0.22 12.42 -11.72
CA SER A 122 -0.85 11.54 -10.73
C SER A 122 0.01 11.40 -9.45
N LYS A 123 1.33 11.42 -9.59
CA LYS A 123 2.30 11.20 -8.51
C LYS A 123 2.72 12.48 -7.81
N THR A 124 2.68 13.63 -8.50
CA THR A 124 3.22 14.90 -7.99
C THR A 124 2.17 15.95 -7.68
N ASP A 125 1.01 15.92 -8.35
CA ASP A 125 -0.05 16.89 -8.10
C ASP A 125 -0.85 16.49 -6.86
N TYR A 126 -1.15 17.47 -6.02
CA TYR A 126 -1.87 17.25 -4.78
C TYR A 126 -3.38 17.10 -5.01
N PHE A 127 -3.96 16.07 -4.38
CA PHE A 127 -5.39 15.79 -4.44
C PHE A 127 -6.20 16.89 -3.78
N MET A 128 -6.88 17.67 -4.61
CA MET A 128 -7.84 18.70 -4.17
C MET A 128 -7.27 19.67 -3.11
N GLY A 129 -5.95 19.95 -3.17
CA GLY A 129 -5.28 20.88 -2.26
C GLY A 129 -5.03 20.34 -0.85
N SER A 130 -5.00 19.02 -0.70
CA SER A 130 -4.44 18.32 0.46
C SER A 130 -2.94 18.09 0.27
N ASP A 131 -2.29 17.50 1.26
CA ASP A 131 -0.90 17.01 1.14
C ASP A 131 -0.80 15.60 0.53
N PHE A 132 -1.94 14.97 0.21
CA PHE A 132 -1.98 13.71 -0.52
C PHE A 132 -1.91 13.96 -2.03
N THR A 133 -1.21 13.10 -2.75
CA THR A 133 -1.23 13.09 -4.22
C THR A 133 -2.48 12.37 -4.75
N TYR A 134 -2.77 12.50 -6.04
CA TYR A 134 -3.79 11.67 -6.68
C TYR A 134 -3.44 10.18 -6.62
N ASN A 135 -2.14 9.85 -6.60
CA ASN A 135 -1.68 8.46 -6.48
C ASN A 135 -1.90 7.87 -5.08
N ASP A 136 -1.91 8.69 -4.04
CA ASP A 136 -2.23 8.25 -2.67
C ASP A 136 -3.71 7.85 -2.50
N MET A 137 -4.56 8.31 -3.42
CA MET A 137 -5.99 7.94 -3.43
C MET A 137 -6.25 6.61 -4.15
N SER A 138 -5.24 5.98 -4.74
CA SER A 138 -5.33 4.73 -5.50
C SER A 138 -4.98 3.51 -4.65
N ALA A 139 -5.44 2.33 -5.06
CA ALA A 139 -4.87 1.08 -4.60
C ALA A 139 -3.50 0.88 -5.27
N ARG A 140 -2.54 0.34 -4.53
CA ARG A 140 -1.19 0.06 -5.05
C ARG A 140 -1.01 -1.45 -5.23
N SER A 141 -0.39 -1.86 -6.33
CA SER A 141 0.12 -3.22 -6.47
C SER A 141 1.30 -3.44 -5.52
N VAL A 142 1.40 -4.63 -4.94
CA VAL A 142 2.53 -5.01 -4.08
C VAL A 142 3.85 -4.94 -4.86
N ASP A 143 3.80 -5.18 -6.17
CA ASP A 143 5.00 -5.20 -7.03
C ASP A 143 5.48 -3.81 -7.47
N GLU A 144 4.75 -2.73 -7.12
CA GLU A 144 5.23 -1.35 -7.32
C GLU A 144 6.36 -0.95 -6.38
N GLU A 145 6.57 -1.70 -5.30
CA GLU A 145 7.50 -1.34 -4.24
C GLU A 145 8.33 -2.54 -3.78
N LYS A 146 9.51 -2.26 -3.26
CA LYS A 146 10.32 -3.24 -2.53
C LYS A 146 9.95 -3.17 -1.05
N HIS A 147 9.47 -4.29 -0.50
CA HIS A 147 9.05 -4.38 0.89
C HIS A 147 10.09 -5.12 1.75
N THR A 148 10.42 -4.54 2.91
CA THR A 148 11.36 -5.11 3.89
C THR A 148 10.70 -5.14 5.26
N LEU A 149 10.62 -6.30 5.89
CA LEU A 149 10.24 -6.40 7.30
C LEU A 149 11.39 -5.85 8.15
N LEU A 150 11.13 -4.75 8.86
CA LEU A 150 12.14 -4.13 9.73
C LEU A 150 12.17 -4.80 11.10
N ARG A 151 11.00 -5.04 11.70
CA ARG A 151 10.83 -5.59 13.05
C ARG A 151 9.37 -5.93 13.34
N GLU A 152 9.16 -6.57 14.48
CA GLU A 152 7.86 -6.66 15.14
C GLU A 152 7.86 -5.73 16.35
N GLU A 153 6.72 -5.08 16.63
CA GLU A 153 6.56 -4.26 17.83
C GLU A 153 5.10 -4.19 18.29
N MET A 154 4.91 -3.76 19.52
CA MET A 154 3.57 -3.45 20.05
C MET A 154 3.24 -1.99 19.76
N LEU A 155 2.10 -1.74 19.13
CA LEU A 155 1.53 -0.40 18.90
C LEU A 155 0.11 -0.37 19.49
N ASP A 156 -0.14 0.50 20.44
CA ASP A 156 -1.43 0.62 21.13
C ASP A 156 -2.01 -0.72 21.65
N GLY A 157 -1.12 -1.56 22.20
CA GLY A 157 -1.49 -2.89 22.72
C GLY A 157 -1.71 -3.96 21.65
N GLN A 158 -1.47 -3.65 20.38
CA GLN A 158 -1.60 -4.58 19.26
C GLN A 158 -0.24 -5.01 18.72
N LYS A 159 -0.07 -6.30 18.46
CA LYS A 159 1.16 -6.83 17.85
C LYS A 159 1.18 -6.49 16.35
N CYS A 160 2.24 -5.81 15.90
CA CYS A 160 2.38 -5.34 14.54
C CYS A 160 3.69 -5.83 13.90
N TRP A 161 3.64 -6.08 12.58
CA TRP A 161 4.82 -6.05 11.73
C TRP A 161 5.08 -4.62 11.28
N VAL A 162 6.33 -4.19 11.32
CA VAL A 162 6.77 -2.89 10.79
C VAL A 162 7.47 -3.13 9.47
N VAL A 163 6.82 -2.70 8.38
CA VAL A 163 7.29 -2.93 7.02
C VAL A 163 7.72 -1.61 6.39
N GLU A 164 8.94 -1.57 5.88
CA GLU A 164 9.43 -0.51 5.01
C GLU A 164 9.10 -0.84 3.55
N SER A 165 8.56 0.14 2.83
CA SER A 165 8.24 0.04 1.40
C SER A 165 8.96 1.15 0.67
N VAL A 166 9.78 0.77 -0.32
CA VAL A 166 10.56 1.68 -1.16
C VAL A 166 10.03 1.58 -2.59
N PRO A 167 9.52 2.66 -3.18
CA PRO A 167 9.01 2.67 -4.55
C PRO A 167 10.08 2.24 -5.58
N ASN A 168 9.67 1.45 -6.56
CA ASN A 168 10.51 1.12 -7.71
C ASN A 168 10.62 2.30 -8.69
N ASP A 169 9.61 3.17 -8.71
CA ASP A 169 9.55 4.34 -9.57
C ASP A 169 10.20 5.55 -8.89
N LYS A 170 11.15 6.17 -9.58
CA LYS A 170 11.89 7.35 -9.10
C LYS A 170 11.08 8.66 -9.15
N ASP A 171 9.96 8.67 -9.86
CA ASP A 171 9.07 9.83 -9.95
C ASP A 171 8.10 9.93 -8.77
N GLU A 172 8.08 8.95 -7.85
CA GLU A 172 7.32 9.03 -6.60
C GLU A 172 7.89 10.12 -5.68
N ILE A 173 7.00 10.91 -5.04
CA ILE A 173 7.43 11.96 -4.10
C ILE A 173 7.93 11.40 -2.77
N TYR A 174 7.49 10.19 -2.41
CA TYR A 174 7.95 9.51 -1.20
C TYR A 174 9.15 8.62 -1.53
N THR A 175 10.28 8.85 -0.87
CA THR A 175 11.45 7.99 -1.02
C THR A 175 11.28 6.64 -0.32
N ARG A 176 10.44 6.60 0.71
CA ARG A 176 10.06 5.40 1.45
C ARG A 176 8.78 5.63 2.26
N ARG A 177 8.12 4.55 2.61
CA ARG A 177 7.00 4.50 3.57
C ARG A 177 7.30 3.47 4.65
N VAL A 178 6.82 3.69 5.86
CA VAL A 178 6.89 2.71 6.94
C VAL A 178 5.46 2.47 7.42
N THR A 179 5.05 1.20 7.39
CA THR A 179 3.68 0.79 7.72
C THR A 179 3.69 -0.19 8.86
N TRP A 180 2.85 0.05 9.85
CA TRP A 180 2.55 -0.89 10.93
C TRP A 180 1.35 -1.72 10.52
N VAL A 181 1.55 -3.01 10.34
CA VAL A 181 0.51 -3.97 9.96
C VAL A 181 0.15 -4.81 11.16
N ARG A 182 -1.07 -4.69 11.66
CA ARG A 182 -1.57 -5.52 12.76
C ARG A 182 -1.58 -6.99 12.35
N GLN A 183 -1.07 -7.86 13.23
CA GLN A 183 -0.91 -9.28 12.92
C GLN A 183 -2.23 -10.05 12.96
N ASP A 184 -3.21 -9.55 13.71
CA ASP A 184 -4.52 -10.20 13.91
C ASP A 184 -5.53 -9.94 12.79
N CYS A 185 -5.48 -8.76 12.16
CA CYS A 185 -6.50 -8.34 11.17
C CYS A 185 -5.92 -7.78 9.86
N LEU A 186 -4.59 -7.73 9.71
CA LEU A 186 -3.90 -7.26 8.50
C LEU A 186 -4.25 -5.81 8.11
N MET A 187 -4.46 -4.92 9.11
CA MET A 187 -4.74 -3.49 8.93
C MET A 187 -3.63 -2.64 9.52
#